data_3e5da6dcdc57f91ab973aaeebbcea837
#
_entry.id   3e5da6dcdc57f91ab973aaeebbcea837
#
_cell.length_a   1.000
_cell.length_b   1.000
_cell.length_c   1.000
_cell.angle_alpha   90.00
_cell.angle_beta   90.00
_cell.angle_gamma   90.00
#
_symmetry.space_group_name_H-M   'P 1'
#
loop_
_entity.id
_entity.type
_entity.pdbx_description
1 polymer ?
#
loop_
_entity_poly.entity_id
_entity_poly.type
_entity_poly.pdbx_seq_one_letter_code
_entity_poly.pdbx_strand_id
1 'polypeptide(L)'
;MAHPNPVYVGMDLGTFKTSVASSAGYRDVTPTAVGWPKDHIARALLGRDVVFGPDLTEHRLALDVVRPFEKGVLKYGDPAASGLTREQVETHMLATRLVIDYAVNLVTPDGHAAGRPVYGVIGVPSRASLKNKQFVMDAAAGVFDAVAVVSEPFTIAYGMNRLADTLVIDIGAGTVDICPIYGVYPADAEQVTVGLGGDAVDEEFEKRLRAKFPKVQVSRNMVREIKEKYGFVNAVGEQAVVNLPVDGKPTPHDVTEPLKAACLALVNPVVTAVRGLISRFDPEFQQRLRNNIILGGGGSQLKGLDRVIEQSLAEYGGAKVTRVSDATYAGAVGALKLAMNMPPQGWTALAGRPKATKPVAVAA
;
A
#
# COMPACT_ATOMS: atom_id res chain seq x y z
N MET A 1 -31.14 21.16 -14.66
CA MET A 1 -30.11 20.50 -15.49
C MET A 1 -29.76 19.22 -14.78
N ALA A 2 -29.78 18.07 -15.46
CA ALA A 2 -29.34 16.81 -14.87
C ALA A 2 -27.86 16.96 -14.53
N HIS A 3 -27.47 16.75 -13.26
CA HIS A 3 -26.07 16.69 -12.89
C HIS A 3 -25.40 15.57 -13.69
N PRO A 4 -24.27 15.82 -14.36
CA PRO A 4 -23.57 14.77 -15.08
C PRO A 4 -23.24 13.63 -14.12
N ASN A 5 -23.38 12.37 -14.59
CA ASN A 5 -23.04 11.20 -13.78
C ASN A 5 -21.63 11.31 -13.23
N PRO A 6 -21.42 11.11 -11.92
CA PRO A 6 -20.08 11.22 -11.33
C PRO A 6 -19.13 10.15 -11.90
N VAL A 7 -17.84 10.45 -11.87
CA VAL A 7 -16.79 9.45 -12.01
C VAL A 7 -16.44 8.91 -10.63
N TYR A 8 -16.50 7.60 -10.45
CA TYR A 8 -16.08 6.95 -9.22
C TYR A 8 -14.63 6.50 -9.32
N VAL A 9 -13.87 6.71 -8.26
CA VAL A 9 -12.46 6.32 -8.16
C VAL A 9 -12.25 5.50 -6.89
N GLY A 10 -11.61 4.36 -7.04
CA GLY A 10 -11.08 3.57 -5.93
C GLY A 10 -9.56 3.69 -5.89
N MET A 11 -9.02 3.94 -4.73
CA MET A 11 -7.58 4.09 -4.52
C MET A 11 -7.12 3.24 -3.33
N ASP A 12 -5.99 2.58 -3.50
CA ASP A 12 -5.22 1.93 -2.45
C ASP A 12 -3.95 2.76 -2.25
N LEU A 13 -3.93 3.54 -1.17
CA LEU A 13 -2.86 4.50 -0.87
C LEU A 13 -1.78 3.84 0.00
N GLY A 14 -1.02 2.95 -0.60
CA GLY A 14 0.01 2.18 0.10
C GLY A 14 1.30 2.97 0.37
N THR A 15 2.13 2.42 1.25
CA THR A 15 3.42 3.03 1.67
C THR A 15 4.40 3.23 0.50
N PHE A 16 4.46 2.29 -0.43
CA PHE A 16 5.42 2.30 -1.53
C PHE A 16 4.81 2.59 -2.90
N LYS A 17 3.64 2.01 -3.17
CA LYS A 17 2.88 2.15 -4.41
C LYS A 17 1.45 2.57 -4.08
N THR A 18 0.89 3.43 -4.89
CA THR A 18 -0.52 3.80 -4.90
C THR A 18 -1.15 3.16 -6.12
N SER A 19 -2.14 2.29 -5.91
CA SER A 19 -2.94 1.71 -6.99
C SER A 19 -4.26 2.44 -7.10
N VAL A 20 -4.75 2.65 -8.32
CA VAL A 20 -5.95 3.42 -8.58
C VAL A 20 -6.77 2.82 -9.71
N ALA A 21 -8.10 2.89 -9.60
CA ALA A 21 -9.03 2.43 -10.62
C ALA A 21 -10.24 3.36 -10.70
N SER A 22 -10.83 3.54 -11.89
CA SER A 22 -12.01 4.38 -12.07
C SER A 22 -13.15 3.68 -12.79
N SER A 23 -14.38 4.21 -12.59
CA SER A 23 -15.58 3.77 -13.30
C SER A 23 -15.56 4.07 -14.81
N ALA A 24 -14.57 4.84 -15.28
CA ALA A 24 -14.30 5.06 -16.71
C ALA A 24 -13.54 3.89 -17.36
N GLY A 25 -13.18 2.85 -16.60
CA GLY A 25 -12.49 1.65 -17.09
C GLY A 25 -10.96 1.73 -17.04
N TYR A 26 -10.39 2.81 -16.51
CA TYR A 26 -8.95 2.96 -16.35
C TYR A 26 -8.47 2.42 -15.01
N ARG A 27 -7.26 1.87 -14.99
CA ARG A 27 -6.54 1.51 -13.78
C ARG A 27 -5.05 1.73 -13.98
N ASP A 28 -4.36 2.16 -12.93
CA ASP A 28 -2.93 2.40 -12.97
C ASP A 28 -2.30 2.22 -11.59
N VAL A 29 -0.97 2.15 -11.55
CA VAL A 29 -0.17 2.08 -10.32
C VAL A 29 1.02 3.02 -10.44
N THR A 30 1.24 3.83 -9.40
CA THR A 30 2.35 4.78 -9.34
C THR A 30 3.12 4.63 -8.02
N PRO A 31 4.42 4.95 -7.98
CA PRO A 31 5.13 5.10 -6.71
C PRO A 31 4.45 6.12 -5.80
N THR A 32 4.30 5.80 -4.52
CA THR A 32 3.85 6.77 -3.51
C THR A 32 5.02 7.70 -3.14
N ALA A 33 5.40 8.54 -4.10
CA ALA A 33 6.53 9.44 -3.99
C ALA A 33 6.40 10.61 -4.96
N VAL A 34 7.05 11.71 -4.60
CA VAL A 34 7.17 12.93 -5.43
C VAL A 34 8.63 13.32 -5.48
N GLY A 35 9.10 13.76 -6.66
CA GLY A 35 10.44 14.28 -6.87
C GLY A 35 10.43 15.75 -7.22
N TRP A 36 11.32 16.52 -6.62
CA TRP A 36 11.59 17.90 -7.00
C TRP A 36 13.01 18.01 -7.57
N PRO A 37 13.22 18.75 -8.69
CA PRO A 37 14.56 19.03 -9.19
C PRO A 37 15.42 19.69 -8.10
N LYS A 38 16.64 19.17 -7.89
CA LYS A 38 17.56 19.67 -6.84
C LYS A 38 18.01 21.11 -7.05
N ASP A 39 18.11 21.52 -8.31
CA ASP A 39 18.60 22.84 -8.69
C ASP A 39 18.02 23.28 -10.04
N HIS A 40 18.44 24.47 -10.49
CA HIS A 40 18.00 25.05 -11.76
C HIS A 40 18.48 24.25 -12.98
N ILE A 41 19.60 23.52 -12.89
CA ILE A 41 20.12 22.67 -13.96
C ILE A 41 19.23 21.45 -14.13
N ALA A 42 18.90 20.77 -13.03
CA ALA A 42 17.97 19.65 -13.01
C ALA A 42 16.58 20.09 -13.51
N ARG A 43 16.09 21.26 -13.10
CA ARG A 43 14.82 21.84 -13.56
C ARG A 43 14.83 22.09 -15.06
N ALA A 44 15.91 22.68 -15.59
CA ALA A 44 16.05 22.94 -17.03
C ALA A 44 16.13 21.63 -17.84
N LEU A 45 16.82 20.60 -17.31
CA LEU A 45 16.91 19.28 -17.94
C LEU A 45 15.56 18.57 -18.00
N LEU A 46 14.78 18.61 -16.92
CA LEU A 46 13.52 17.89 -16.78
C LEU A 46 12.31 18.63 -17.38
N GLY A 47 12.41 19.96 -17.55
CA GLY A 47 11.36 20.83 -18.08
C GLY A 47 10.11 20.90 -17.22
N ARG A 48 10.20 20.53 -15.93
CA ARG A 48 9.07 20.50 -14.97
C ARG A 48 9.55 20.64 -13.52
N ASP A 49 8.68 21.19 -12.68
CA ASP A 49 8.98 21.48 -11.28
C ASP A 49 8.70 20.27 -10.35
N VAL A 50 7.90 19.32 -10.81
CA VAL A 50 7.49 18.14 -10.05
C VAL A 50 7.52 16.91 -10.95
N VAL A 51 8.03 15.79 -10.41
CA VAL A 51 8.23 14.53 -11.12
C VAL A 51 7.51 13.39 -10.41
N PHE A 52 6.85 12.51 -11.18
CA PHE A 52 6.09 11.36 -10.71
C PHE A 52 6.42 10.10 -11.50
N GLY A 53 5.94 8.97 -11.01
CA GLY A 53 5.95 7.70 -11.74
C GLY A 53 7.35 7.14 -12.00
N PRO A 54 7.58 6.51 -13.17
CA PRO A 54 8.86 5.89 -13.52
C PRO A 54 10.04 6.86 -13.54
N ASP A 55 9.79 8.11 -13.89
CA ASP A 55 10.80 9.17 -14.01
C ASP A 55 11.52 9.44 -12.68
N LEU A 56 10.87 9.13 -11.53
CA LEU A 56 11.50 9.20 -10.21
C LEU A 56 12.73 8.28 -10.08
N THR A 57 12.70 7.14 -10.76
CA THR A 57 13.82 6.19 -10.75
C THR A 57 14.85 6.57 -11.79
N GLU A 58 14.40 6.95 -12.98
CA GLU A 58 15.25 7.32 -14.11
C GLU A 58 16.11 8.55 -13.78
N HIS A 59 15.50 9.57 -13.19
CA HIS A 59 16.18 10.84 -12.87
C HIS A 59 16.56 10.99 -11.40
N ARG A 60 16.66 9.88 -10.64
CA ARG A 60 16.86 9.89 -9.19
C ARG A 60 18.01 10.76 -8.70
N LEU A 61 19.11 10.85 -9.45
CA LEU A 61 20.28 11.63 -9.07
C LEU A 61 20.06 13.15 -9.14
N ALA A 62 19.12 13.58 -10.00
CA ALA A 62 18.76 14.97 -10.20
C ALA A 62 17.56 15.42 -9.32
N LEU A 63 17.00 14.51 -8.51
CA LEU A 63 15.77 14.76 -7.75
C LEU A 63 15.97 14.62 -6.24
N ASP A 64 15.33 15.51 -5.48
CA ASP A 64 14.98 15.30 -4.08
C ASP A 64 13.64 14.56 -4.03
N VAL A 65 13.69 13.29 -3.63
CA VAL A 65 12.51 12.39 -3.64
C VAL A 65 11.94 12.29 -2.23
N VAL A 66 10.68 12.65 -2.07
CA VAL A 66 9.93 12.54 -0.83
C VAL A 66 8.92 11.40 -0.92
N ARG A 67 8.95 10.51 0.07
CA ARG A 67 7.95 9.46 0.31
C ARG A 67 7.17 9.82 1.57
N PRO A 68 5.88 10.14 1.46
CA PRO A 68 5.12 10.67 2.61
C PRO A 68 4.79 9.62 3.67
N PHE A 69 4.81 8.32 3.34
CA PHE A 69 4.45 7.24 4.26
C PHE A 69 5.66 6.37 4.63
N GLU A 70 5.63 5.87 5.87
CA GLU A 70 6.52 4.84 6.38
C GLU A 70 5.75 3.90 7.30
N LYS A 71 5.92 2.58 7.11
CA LYS A 71 5.21 1.55 7.88
C LYS A 71 3.69 1.79 7.97
N GLY A 72 3.08 2.20 6.85
CA GLY A 72 1.65 2.46 6.77
C GLY A 72 1.15 3.68 7.54
N VAL A 73 2.05 4.45 8.16
CA VAL A 73 1.73 5.71 8.84
C VAL A 73 2.37 6.85 8.11
N LEU A 74 1.74 8.01 8.15
CA LEU A 74 2.42 9.23 7.80
C LEU A 74 3.69 9.32 8.63
N LYS A 75 4.81 9.52 7.95
CA LYS A 75 6.12 9.66 8.62
C LYS A 75 6.05 10.61 9.82
N TYR A 76 5.02 11.44 9.90
CA TYR A 76 4.95 12.64 10.71
C TYR A 76 3.56 12.95 11.28
N GLY A 77 2.77 11.93 11.50
CA GLY A 77 1.42 12.08 12.06
C GLY A 77 1.34 12.71 13.46
N ASP A 78 2.46 12.76 14.18
CA ASP A 78 2.60 13.52 15.43
C ASP A 78 3.94 14.28 15.42
N PRO A 79 3.92 15.61 15.16
CA PRO A 79 5.14 16.45 15.18
C PRO A 79 5.89 16.38 16.51
N ALA A 80 5.20 16.20 17.62
CA ALA A 80 5.82 16.11 18.95
C ALA A 80 6.54 14.77 19.17
N ALA A 81 6.06 13.68 18.55
CA ALA A 81 6.66 12.34 18.66
C ALA A 81 7.72 12.09 17.58
N SER A 82 7.67 12.78 16.44
CA SER A 82 8.53 12.52 15.28
C SER A 82 9.81 13.34 15.23
N GLY A 83 9.95 14.37 16.07
CA GLY A 83 11.13 15.26 16.09
C GLY A 83 11.29 16.13 14.83
N LEU A 84 10.22 16.30 14.04
CA LEU A 84 10.30 17.00 12.76
C LEU A 84 9.94 18.46 12.84
N THR A 85 10.50 19.22 11.91
CA THR A 85 10.15 20.61 11.72
C THR A 85 8.76 20.75 11.08
N ARG A 86 8.10 21.87 11.31
CA ARG A 86 6.82 22.22 10.67
C ARG A 86 6.93 22.16 9.14
N GLU A 87 8.03 22.62 8.58
CA GLU A 87 8.30 22.62 7.14
C GLU A 87 8.32 21.19 6.56
N GLN A 88 8.93 20.24 7.27
CA GLN A 88 8.95 18.83 6.87
C GLN A 88 7.55 18.23 6.85
N VAL A 89 6.70 18.57 7.84
CA VAL A 89 5.31 18.13 7.87
C VAL A 89 4.53 18.69 6.68
N GLU A 90 4.68 19.99 6.40
CA GLU A 90 4.04 20.66 5.25
C GLU A 90 4.49 20.04 3.92
N THR A 91 5.78 19.73 3.77
CA THR A 91 6.33 19.03 2.58
C THR A 91 5.68 17.67 2.37
N HIS A 92 5.46 16.90 3.44
CA HIS A 92 4.83 15.57 3.33
C HIS A 92 3.33 15.66 3.06
N MET A 93 2.66 16.68 3.60
CA MET A 93 1.27 16.98 3.23
C MET A 93 1.14 17.32 1.75
N LEU A 94 2.01 18.16 1.25
CA LEU A 94 2.05 18.51 -0.16
C LEU A 94 2.35 17.28 -1.02
N ALA A 95 3.33 16.48 -0.64
CA ALA A 95 3.67 15.24 -1.36
C ALA A 95 2.49 14.26 -1.42
N THR A 96 1.77 14.08 -0.30
CA THR A 96 0.58 13.21 -0.27
C THR A 96 -0.50 13.70 -1.22
N ARG A 97 -0.81 14.99 -1.18
CA ARG A 97 -1.79 15.61 -2.07
C ARG A 97 -1.42 15.43 -3.53
N LEU A 98 -0.15 15.71 -3.87
CA LEU A 98 0.35 15.59 -5.25
C LEU A 98 0.30 14.15 -5.75
N VAL A 99 0.59 13.15 -4.90
CA VAL A 99 0.44 11.73 -5.26
C VAL A 99 -1.02 11.39 -5.52
N ILE A 100 -1.94 11.83 -4.66
CA ILE A 100 -3.39 11.59 -4.83
C ILE A 100 -3.88 12.24 -6.13
N ASP A 101 -3.54 13.50 -6.36
CA ASP A 101 -3.93 14.25 -7.56
C ASP A 101 -3.40 13.57 -8.83
N TYR A 102 -2.11 13.23 -8.85
CA TYR A 102 -1.50 12.54 -9.97
C TYR A 102 -2.18 11.18 -10.24
N ALA A 103 -2.40 10.36 -9.21
CA ALA A 103 -3.04 9.06 -9.35
C ALA A 103 -4.48 9.17 -9.88
N VAL A 104 -5.26 10.15 -9.42
CA VAL A 104 -6.61 10.40 -9.92
C VAL A 104 -6.57 10.81 -11.39
N ASN A 105 -5.65 11.70 -11.78
CA ASN A 105 -5.52 12.15 -13.17
C ASN A 105 -5.14 11.00 -14.14
N LEU A 106 -4.37 10.01 -13.70
CA LEU A 106 -4.05 8.82 -14.51
C LEU A 106 -5.30 8.02 -14.93
N VAL A 107 -6.36 8.03 -14.12
CA VAL A 107 -7.57 7.22 -14.36
C VAL A 107 -8.82 8.03 -14.67
N THR A 108 -8.69 9.36 -14.69
CA THR A 108 -9.78 10.28 -15.03
C THR A 108 -9.31 11.31 -16.08
N PRO A 109 -8.81 10.88 -17.26
CA PRO A 109 -8.19 11.80 -18.22
C PRO A 109 -9.14 12.92 -18.66
N ASP A 110 -10.46 12.66 -18.66
CA ASP A 110 -11.49 13.66 -19.02
C ASP A 110 -12.30 14.13 -17.79
N GLY A 111 -11.94 13.69 -16.55
CA GLY A 111 -12.79 13.82 -15.37
C GLY A 111 -13.21 15.25 -15.05
N HIS A 112 -12.31 16.03 -14.51
CA HIS A 112 -12.60 17.42 -14.14
C HIS A 112 -12.81 18.35 -15.35
N ALA A 113 -12.11 18.06 -16.46
CA ALA A 113 -12.25 18.83 -17.71
C ALA A 113 -13.65 18.70 -18.33
N ALA A 114 -14.32 17.56 -18.12
CA ALA A 114 -15.69 17.34 -18.58
C ALA A 114 -16.77 17.90 -17.61
N GLY A 115 -16.39 18.55 -16.52
CA GLY A 115 -17.31 19.09 -15.52
C GLY A 115 -18.08 18.03 -14.73
N ARG A 116 -17.60 16.78 -14.70
CA ARG A 116 -18.19 15.68 -13.95
C ARG A 116 -17.62 15.66 -12.52
N PRO A 117 -18.46 15.48 -11.49
CA PRO A 117 -17.94 15.32 -10.14
C PRO A 117 -17.16 14.01 -10.01
N VAL A 118 -16.08 14.04 -9.24
CA VAL A 118 -15.23 12.86 -8.95
C VAL A 118 -15.43 12.46 -7.50
N TYR A 119 -15.95 11.25 -7.29
CA TYR A 119 -16.19 10.67 -5.98
C TYR A 119 -15.21 9.52 -5.72
N GLY A 120 -14.55 9.53 -4.56
CA GLY A 120 -13.49 8.58 -4.24
C GLY A 120 -13.69 7.78 -2.97
N VAL A 121 -13.18 6.55 -3.00
CA VAL A 121 -12.92 5.75 -1.80
C VAL A 121 -11.42 5.46 -1.75
N ILE A 122 -10.77 5.83 -0.64
CA ILE A 122 -9.34 5.60 -0.42
C ILE A 122 -9.18 4.55 0.67
N GLY A 123 -8.49 3.45 0.34
CA GLY A 123 -8.00 2.45 1.28
C GLY A 123 -6.78 2.97 2.03
N VAL A 124 -6.74 2.74 3.33
CA VAL A 124 -5.60 3.03 4.22
C VAL A 124 -5.38 1.85 5.17
N PRO A 125 -4.19 1.68 5.77
CA PRO A 125 -3.93 0.61 6.72
C PRO A 125 -4.98 0.54 7.84
N SER A 126 -5.30 -0.66 8.30
CA SER A 126 -6.42 -0.97 9.20
C SER A 126 -6.45 -0.11 10.46
N ARG A 127 -5.30 0.10 11.08
CA ARG A 127 -5.17 0.88 12.33
C ARG A 127 -4.62 2.30 12.10
N ALA A 128 -4.82 2.86 10.91
CA ALA A 128 -4.54 4.27 10.71
C ALA A 128 -5.32 5.11 11.75
N SER A 129 -4.60 5.94 12.50
CA SER A 129 -5.22 6.78 13.52
C SER A 129 -6.25 7.73 12.90
N LEU A 130 -7.19 8.21 13.72
CA LEU A 130 -8.15 9.24 13.26
C LEU A 130 -7.43 10.45 12.66
N LYS A 131 -6.28 10.84 13.22
CA LYS A 131 -5.44 11.92 12.68
C LYS A 131 -4.91 11.59 11.28
N ASN A 132 -4.45 10.33 11.06
CA ASN A 132 -3.96 9.89 9.75
C ASN A 132 -5.10 9.81 8.73
N LYS A 133 -6.27 9.30 9.13
CA LYS A 133 -7.46 9.27 8.27
C LYS A 133 -7.89 10.69 7.88
N GLN A 134 -7.92 11.62 8.86
CA GLN A 134 -8.23 13.02 8.62
C GLN A 134 -7.21 13.68 7.68
N PHE A 135 -5.92 13.43 7.88
CA PHE A 135 -4.86 13.93 7.01
C PHE A 135 -5.02 13.48 5.55
N VAL A 136 -5.35 12.19 5.32
CA VAL A 136 -5.62 11.69 3.96
C VAL A 136 -6.85 12.39 3.37
N MET A 137 -7.89 12.61 4.18
CA MET A 137 -9.08 13.38 3.75
C MET A 137 -8.73 14.83 3.39
N ASP A 138 -7.88 15.48 4.19
CA ASP A 138 -7.45 16.86 3.94
C ASP A 138 -6.56 16.96 2.69
N ALA A 139 -5.66 15.96 2.50
CA ALA A 139 -4.84 15.88 1.29
C ALA A 139 -5.67 15.61 0.02
N ALA A 140 -6.75 14.83 0.14
CA ALA A 140 -7.69 14.54 -0.95
C ALA A 140 -8.67 15.70 -1.24
N ALA A 141 -8.76 16.68 -0.34
CA ALA A 141 -9.66 17.83 -0.49
C ALA A 141 -9.28 18.67 -1.73
N GLY A 142 -10.26 18.87 -2.61
CA GLY A 142 -10.09 19.59 -3.88
C GLY A 142 -9.55 18.72 -5.04
N VAL A 143 -9.13 17.47 -4.77
CA VAL A 143 -8.91 16.43 -5.79
C VAL A 143 -10.22 15.67 -6.03
N PHE A 144 -10.95 15.35 -4.96
CA PHE A 144 -12.29 14.77 -5.02
C PHE A 144 -13.35 15.80 -4.62
N ASP A 145 -14.53 15.67 -5.22
CA ASP A 145 -15.74 16.40 -4.78
C ASP A 145 -16.33 15.77 -3.52
N ALA A 146 -16.20 14.47 -3.36
CA ALA A 146 -16.51 13.74 -2.13
C ALA A 146 -15.58 12.52 -1.99
N VAL A 147 -15.08 12.27 -0.78
CA VAL A 147 -14.17 11.17 -0.50
C VAL A 147 -14.50 10.47 0.81
N ALA A 148 -14.42 9.13 0.80
CA ALA A 148 -14.46 8.30 1.99
C ALA A 148 -13.10 7.60 2.18
N VAL A 149 -12.67 7.45 3.44
CA VAL A 149 -11.45 6.72 3.81
C VAL A 149 -11.84 5.47 4.58
N VAL A 150 -11.37 4.32 4.12
CA VAL A 150 -11.72 2.99 4.66
C VAL A 150 -10.47 2.13 4.85
N SER A 151 -10.60 1.00 5.55
CA SER A 151 -9.51 0.04 5.77
C SER A 151 -9.20 -0.75 4.47
N GLU A 152 -7.91 -0.89 4.12
CA GLU A 152 -7.44 -1.67 2.95
C GLU A 152 -7.96 -3.11 2.96
N PRO A 153 -7.83 -3.92 4.05
CA PRO A 153 -8.37 -5.27 4.05
C PRO A 153 -9.88 -5.35 3.80
N PHE A 154 -10.66 -4.34 4.27
CA PHE A 154 -12.08 -4.27 3.99
C PHE A 154 -12.35 -4.08 2.50
N THR A 155 -11.59 -3.23 1.82
CA THR A 155 -11.75 -3.03 0.37
C THR A 155 -11.45 -4.31 -0.41
N ILE A 156 -10.43 -5.09 -0.02
CA ILE A 156 -10.10 -6.38 -0.62
C ILE A 156 -11.28 -7.36 -0.46
N ALA A 157 -11.80 -7.53 0.76
CA ALA A 157 -12.94 -8.40 1.03
C ALA A 157 -14.18 -7.97 0.24
N TYR A 158 -14.45 -6.66 0.18
CA TYR A 158 -15.57 -6.09 -0.57
C TYR A 158 -15.46 -6.35 -2.08
N GLY A 159 -14.26 -6.17 -2.63
CA GLY A 159 -13.96 -6.47 -4.02
C GLY A 159 -14.26 -7.92 -4.39
N MET A 160 -13.90 -8.84 -3.51
CA MET A 160 -14.07 -10.29 -3.68
C MET A 160 -15.48 -10.82 -3.33
N ASN A 161 -16.43 -9.99 -2.86
CA ASN A 161 -17.72 -10.40 -2.30
C ASN A 161 -17.58 -11.36 -1.09
N ARG A 162 -16.53 -11.21 -0.29
CA ARG A 162 -16.24 -12.04 0.89
C ARG A 162 -16.48 -11.25 2.16
N LEU A 163 -17.76 -10.94 2.45
CA LEU A 163 -18.14 -10.08 3.58
C LEU A 163 -18.63 -10.84 4.81
N ALA A 164 -18.59 -12.17 4.80
CA ALA A 164 -19.00 -12.99 5.93
C ALA A 164 -17.92 -14.02 6.30
N ASP A 165 -17.70 -14.18 7.60
CA ASP A 165 -16.80 -15.19 8.18
C ASP A 165 -15.42 -15.24 7.48
N THR A 166 -14.86 -14.08 7.15
CA THR A 166 -13.60 -13.96 6.37
C THR A 166 -12.54 -13.28 7.20
N LEU A 167 -11.31 -13.78 7.15
CA LEU A 167 -10.14 -13.09 7.69
C LEU A 167 -9.26 -12.61 6.52
N VAL A 168 -9.05 -11.31 6.41
CA VAL A 168 -8.12 -10.76 5.42
C VAL A 168 -6.76 -10.53 6.07
N ILE A 169 -5.69 -10.99 5.42
CA ILE A 169 -4.30 -10.69 5.73
C ILE A 169 -3.76 -9.91 4.54
N ASP A 170 -3.58 -8.62 4.71
CA ASP A 170 -3.04 -7.74 3.67
C ASP A 170 -1.58 -7.42 3.98
N ILE A 171 -0.67 -7.85 3.11
CA ILE A 171 0.78 -7.68 3.28
C ILE A 171 1.27 -6.60 2.33
N GLY A 172 1.34 -5.39 2.84
CA GLY A 172 1.87 -4.23 2.14
C GLY A 172 3.40 -4.12 2.20
N ALA A 173 3.93 -3.01 1.73
CA ALA A 173 5.36 -2.71 1.86
C ALA A 173 5.75 -2.39 3.31
N GLY A 174 4.99 -1.55 3.99
CA GLY A 174 5.30 -1.09 5.35
C GLY A 174 4.63 -1.88 6.47
N THR A 175 3.47 -2.48 6.22
CA THR A 175 2.61 -3.13 7.23
C THR A 175 2.05 -4.46 6.76
N VAL A 176 1.66 -5.28 7.73
CA VAL A 176 0.67 -6.36 7.53
C VAL A 176 -0.58 -5.99 8.31
N ASP A 177 -1.68 -5.91 7.61
CA ASP A 177 -2.99 -5.58 8.17
C ASP A 177 -3.89 -6.81 8.20
N ILE A 178 -4.44 -7.15 9.37
CA ILE A 178 -5.25 -8.33 9.59
C ILE A 178 -6.61 -7.90 10.09
N CYS A 179 -7.66 -8.28 9.36
CA CYS A 179 -9.01 -7.79 9.59
C CYS A 179 -10.03 -8.92 9.46
N PRO A 180 -10.82 -9.21 10.51
CA PRO A 180 -11.96 -10.11 10.43
C PRO A 180 -13.16 -9.38 9.82
N ILE A 181 -13.87 -10.03 8.91
CA ILE A 181 -15.06 -9.51 8.23
C ILE A 181 -16.23 -10.46 8.49
N TYR A 182 -17.29 -9.96 9.13
CA TYR A 182 -18.45 -10.77 9.53
C TYR A 182 -19.81 -10.06 9.28
N GLY A 183 -19.93 -9.42 8.12
CA GLY A 183 -21.18 -8.82 7.66
C GLY A 183 -21.37 -7.34 7.98
N VAL A 184 -20.45 -6.76 8.77
CA VAL A 184 -20.44 -5.33 9.11
C VAL A 184 -19.08 -4.72 8.82
N TYR A 185 -19.01 -3.39 8.80
CA TYR A 185 -17.72 -2.69 8.75
C TYR A 185 -16.96 -2.95 10.06
N PRO A 186 -15.71 -3.46 10.00
CA PRO A 186 -14.98 -3.85 11.20
C PRO A 186 -14.59 -2.64 12.05
N ALA A 187 -14.75 -2.74 13.37
CA ALA A 187 -14.28 -1.73 14.30
C ALA A 187 -12.74 -1.69 14.36
N ASP A 188 -12.15 -0.52 14.61
CA ASP A 188 -10.69 -0.36 14.69
C ASP A 188 -10.04 -1.29 15.75
N ALA A 189 -10.75 -1.56 16.86
CA ALA A 189 -10.27 -2.46 17.93
C ALA A 189 -10.23 -3.94 17.51
N GLU A 190 -10.98 -4.31 16.48
CA GLU A 190 -11.08 -5.69 15.98
C GLU A 190 -10.04 -5.98 14.89
N GLN A 191 -9.27 -5.00 14.48
CA GLN A 191 -8.24 -5.11 13.47
C GLN A 191 -6.86 -5.11 14.11
N VAL A 192 -5.87 -5.68 13.41
CA VAL A 192 -4.47 -5.70 13.86
C VAL A 192 -3.59 -5.21 12.72
N THR A 193 -2.71 -4.26 13.02
CA THR A 193 -1.62 -3.86 12.13
C THR A 193 -0.29 -4.28 12.74
N VAL A 194 0.51 -5.03 11.99
CA VAL A 194 1.88 -5.39 12.33
C VAL A 194 2.80 -4.47 11.54
N GLY A 195 3.69 -3.74 12.20
CA GLY A 195 4.62 -2.79 11.59
C GLY A 195 5.80 -3.45 10.84
N LEU A 196 5.54 -4.59 10.22
CA LEU A 196 6.49 -5.37 9.44
C LEU A 196 5.81 -5.72 8.11
N GLY A 197 6.41 -5.31 7.00
CA GLY A 197 5.91 -5.63 5.66
C GLY A 197 7.06 -5.99 4.73
N GLY A 198 6.87 -5.78 3.44
CA GLY A 198 7.87 -6.04 2.42
C GLY A 198 9.20 -5.32 2.64
N ASP A 199 9.18 -4.12 3.22
CA ASP A 199 10.37 -3.32 3.51
C ASP A 199 11.25 -3.97 4.60
N ALA A 200 10.63 -4.61 5.60
CA ALA A 200 11.36 -5.36 6.63
C ALA A 200 12.05 -6.61 6.04
N VAL A 201 11.42 -7.26 5.06
CA VAL A 201 12.03 -8.35 4.30
C VAL A 201 13.22 -7.83 3.48
N ASP A 202 13.09 -6.66 2.84
CA ASP A 202 14.19 -6.04 2.09
C ASP A 202 15.38 -5.71 3.00
N GLU A 203 15.15 -5.15 4.17
CA GLU A 203 16.18 -4.82 5.15
C GLU A 203 16.92 -6.09 5.64
N GLU A 204 16.18 -7.14 5.99
CA GLU A 204 16.77 -8.39 6.43
C GLU A 204 17.52 -9.10 5.28
N PHE A 205 17.00 -9.02 4.05
CA PHE A 205 17.67 -9.58 2.88
C PHE A 205 18.98 -8.83 2.58
N GLU A 206 18.96 -7.51 2.58
CA GLU A 206 20.18 -6.70 2.40
C GLU A 206 21.25 -7.02 3.43
N LYS A 207 20.87 -7.12 4.71
CA LYS A 207 21.77 -7.50 5.81
C LYS A 207 22.42 -8.86 5.57
N ARG A 208 21.64 -9.87 5.16
CA ARG A 208 22.14 -11.22 4.88
C ARG A 208 23.02 -11.27 3.64
N LEU A 209 22.69 -10.49 2.59
CA LEU A 209 23.52 -10.35 1.40
C LEU A 209 24.88 -9.80 1.73
N ARG A 210 24.93 -8.71 2.49
CA ARG A 210 26.21 -8.07 2.88
C ARG A 210 27.05 -8.98 3.79
N ALA A 211 26.40 -9.75 4.66
CA ALA A 211 27.10 -10.73 5.51
C ALA A 211 27.71 -11.87 4.70
N LYS A 212 26.97 -12.41 3.71
CA LYS A 212 27.42 -13.55 2.86
C LYS A 212 28.42 -13.09 1.78
N PHE A 213 28.23 -11.88 1.24
CA PHE A 213 28.99 -11.34 0.13
C PHE A 213 29.50 -9.91 0.44
N PRO A 214 30.53 -9.74 1.26
CA PRO A 214 30.96 -8.41 1.76
C PRO A 214 31.39 -7.41 0.69
N LYS A 215 31.73 -7.88 -0.52
CA LYS A 215 32.21 -7.03 -1.63
C LYS A 215 31.08 -6.59 -2.58
N VAL A 216 29.87 -7.12 -2.43
CA VAL A 216 28.77 -6.74 -3.32
C VAL A 216 28.27 -5.33 -3.05
N GLN A 217 27.94 -4.63 -4.11
CA GLN A 217 27.29 -3.33 -4.07
C GLN A 217 25.79 -3.54 -4.38
N VAL A 218 24.93 -3.21 -3.41
CA VAL A 218 23.48 -3.31 -3.59
C VAL A 218 22.81 -2.01 -3.19
N SER A 219 21.79 -1.63 -3.95
CA SER A 219 20.86 -0.56 -3.59
C SER A 219 19.55 -1.15 -3.07
N ARG A 220 18.78 -0.36 -2.32
CA ARG A 220 17.45 -0.76 -1.86
C ARG A 220 16.52 -1.19 -3.01
N ASN A 221 16.60 -0.53 -4.16
CA ASN A 221 15.81 -0.91 -5.33
C ASN A 221 16.21 -2.29 -5.87
N MET A 222 17.51 -2.58 -6.00
CA MET A 222 17.97 -3.91 -6.42
C MET A 222 17.50 -5.00 -5.46
N VAL A 223 17.62 -4.78 -4.16
CA VAL A 223 17.15 -5.72 -3.12
C VAL A 223 15.68 -6.01 -3.29
N ARG A 224 14.86 -4.97 -3.44
CA ARG A 224 13.40 -5.09 -3.67
C ARG A 224 13.07 -5.82 -4.96
N GLU A 225 13.70 -5.47 -6.07
CA GLU A 225 13.47 -6.14 -7.36
C GLU A 225 13.80 -7.63 -7.31
N ILE A 226 14.88 -8.00 -6.63
CA ILE A 226 15.26 -9.40 -6.41
C ILE A 226 14.19 -10.12 -5.58
N LYS A 227 13.74 -9.52 -4.48
CA LYS A 227 12.66 -10.08 -3.65
C LYS A 227 11.35 -10.22 -4.43
N GLU A 228 10.92 -9.21 -5.16
CA GLU A 228 9.68 -9.24 -5.93
C GLU A 228 9.72 -10.31 -7.03
N LYS A 229 10.89 -10.51 -7.65
CA LYS A 229 11.05 -11.49 -8.72
C LYS A 229 11.25 -12.93 -8.24
N TYR A 230 12.00 -13.13 -7.18
CA TYR A 230 12.46 -14.46 -6.75
C TYR A 230 12.00 -14.84 -5.34
N GLY A 231 11.28 -13.98 -4.61
CA GLY A 231 10.91 -14.21 -3.20
C GLY A 231 10.07 -15.46 -2.98
N PHE A 232 10.45 -16.27 -1.99
CA PHE A 232 9.77 -17.48 -1.59
C PHE A 232 10.01 -17.82 -0.12
N VAL A 233 9.11 -18.57 0.47
CA VAL A 233 9.23 -19.07 1.86
C VAL A 233 9.32 -20.59 1.92
N ASN A 234 8.61 -21.29 1.04
CA ASN A 234 8.64 -22.74 0.94
C ASN A 234 8.32 -23.16 -0.50
N ALA A 235 9.35 -23.34 -1.32
CA ALA A 235 9.22 -23.85 -2.68
C ALA A 235 10.39 -24.78 -2.98
N VAL A 236 10.08 -26.02 -3.34
CA VAL A 236 11.09 -27.02 -3.67
C VAL A 236 11.71 -26.69 -5.02
N GLY A 237 13.05 -26.62 -5.07
CA GLY A 237 13.79 -26.38 -6.31
C GLY A 237 13.90 -24.92 -6.76
N GLU A 238 13.37 -23.96 -5.98
CA GLU A 238 13.56 -22.55 -6.30
C GLU A 238 15.02 -22.13 -6.07
N GLN A 239 15.58 -21.48 -7.08
CA GLN A 239 16.93 -20.90 -7.03
C GLN A 239 16.87 -19.43 -7.44
N ALA A 240 17.64 -18.61 -6.76
CA ALA A 240 17.80 -17.19 -7.07
C ALA A 240 19.28 -16.89 -7.34
N VAL A 241 19.67 -16.97 -8.60
CA VAL A 241 20.99 -16.55 -9.08
C VAL A 241 20.85 -15.19 -9.76
N VAL A 242 21.56 -14.19 -9.27
CA VAL A 242 21.47 -12.81 -9.74
C VAL A 242 22.85 -12.21 -9.96
N ASN A 243 22.95 -11.28 -10.91
CA ASN A 243 24.17 -10.53 -11.13
C ASN A 243 24.21 -9.33 -10.15
N LEU A 244 25.18 -9.33 -9.25
CA LEU A 244 25.44 -8.21 -8.33
C LEU A 244 26.76 -7.54 -8.69
N PRO A 245 26.85 -6.19 -8.63
CA PRO A 245 28.11 -5.48 -8.86
C PRO A 245 29.15 -5.79 -7.79
N VAL A 246 30.35 -6.19 -8.22
CA VAL A 246 31.56 -6.30 -7.40
C VAL A 246 32.64 -5.50 -8.11
N ASP A 247 33.13 -4.45 -7.47
CA ASP A 247 34.08 -3.51 -8.08
C ASP A 247 33.64 -2.99 -9.46
N GLY A 248 32.32 -2.70 -9.58
CA GLY A 248 31.68 -2.21 -10.81
C GLY A 248 31.40 -3.29 -11.87
N LYS A 249 31.80 -4.55 -11.66
CA LYS A 249 31.60 -5.65 -12.60
C LYS A 249 30.40 -6.51 -12.19
N PRO A 250 29.38 -6.71 -13.06
CA PRO A 250 28.30 -7.65 -12.80
C PRO A 250 28.85 -9.08 -12.59
N THR A 251 28.58 -9.66 -11.42
CA THR A 251 29.11 -10.97 -11.03
C THR A 251 27.95 -11.83 -10.54
N PRO A 252 27.78 -13.09 -11.02
CA PRO A 252 26.69 -13.97 -10.59
C PRO A 252 26.88 -14.42 -9.14
N HIS A 253 25.78 -14.34 -8.37
CA HIS A 253 25.72 -14.77 -6.98
C HIS A 253 24.45 -15.59 -6.73
N ASP A 254 24.60 -16.70 -6.04
CA ASP A 254 23.47 -17.47 -5.50
C ASP A 254 23.01 -16.85 -4.18
N VAL A 255 21.86 -16.18 -4.27
CA VAL A 255 21.22 -15.47 -3.15
C VAL A 255 20.03 -16.25 -2.58
N THR A 256 19.85 -17.50 -2.96
CA THR A 256 18.71 -18.38 -2.61
C THR A 256 18.48 -18.43 -1.10
N GLU A 257 19.48 -18.84 -0.33
CA GLU A 257 19.33 -18.97 1.13
C GLU A 257 19.19 -17.63 1.86
N PRO A 258 19.95 -16.56 1.57
CA PRO A 258 19.71 -15.24 2.12
C PRO A 258 18.30 -14.73 1.88
N LEU A 259 17.77 -14.89 0.66
CA LEU A 259 16.44 -14.44 0.28
C LEU A 259 15.35 -15.24 1.00
N LYS A 260 15.43 -16.57 0.99
CA LYS A 260 14.50 -17.46 1.70
C LYS A 260 14.43 -17.11 3.18
N ALA A 261 15.58 -16.98 3.83
CA ALA A 261 15.65 -16.70 5.26
C ALA A 261 15.04 -15.31 5.59
N ALA A 262 15.22 -14.32 4.73
CA ALA A 262 14.61 -13.00 4.89
C ALA A 262 13.08 -13.07 4.73
N CYS A 263 12.58 -13.79 3.72
CA CYS A 263 11.13 -13.98 3.52
C CYS A 263 10.48 -14.76 4.67
N LEU A 264 11.15 -15.77 5.22
CA LEU A 264 10.66 -16.55 6.36
C LEU A 264 10.53 -15.72 7.64
N ALA A 265 11.32 -14.67 7.81
CA ALA A 265 11.24 -13.79 8.98
C ALA A 265 9.87 -13.09 9.12
N LEU A 266 9.13 -12.94 8.02
CA LEU A 266 7.78 -12.37 8.03
C LEU A 266 6.72 -13.34 8.59
N VAL A 267 6.91 -14.66 8.46
CA VAL A 267 5.87 -15.67 8.73
C VAL A 267 5.44 -15.68 10.19
N ASN A 268 6.38 -15.78 11.11
CA ASN A 268 6.09 -15.91 12.53
C ASN A 268 5.30 -14.71 13.12
N PRO A 269 5.65 -13.44 12.84
CA PRO A 269 4.87 -12.30 13.26
C PRO A 269 3.42 -12.33 12.73
N VAL A 270 3.24 -12.69 11.45
CA VAL A 270 1.93 -12.80 10.82
C VAL A 270 1.08 -13.89 11.48
N VAL A 271 1.61 -15.09 11.62
CA VAL A 271 0.91 -16.23 12.24
C VAL A 271 0.53 -15.91 13.69
N THR A 272 1.44 -15.30 14.46
CA THR A 272 1.18 -14.90 15.84
C THR A 272 0.04 -13.88 15.93
N ALA A 273 0.03 -12.88 15.05
CA ALA A 273 -1.02 -11.88 15.01
C ALA A 273 -2.37 -12.50 14.60
N VAL A 274 -2.39 -13.38 13.59
CA VAL A 274 -3.58 -14.13 13.15
C VAL A 274 -4.17 -14.94 14.31
N ARG A 275 -3.33 -15.71 15.02
CA ARG A 275 -3.76 -16.53 16.16
C ARG A 275 -4.35 -15.66 17.27
N GLY A 276 -3.63 -14.59 17.66
CA GLY A 276 -4.07 -13.67 18.70
C GLY A 276 -5.37 -12.95 18.36
N LEU A 277 -5.63 -12.70 17.07
CA LEU A 277 -6.89 -12.10 16.63
C LEU A 277 -8.03 -13.13 16.63
N ILE A 278 -7.83 -14.30 16.04
CA ILE A 278 -8.85 -15.34 15.96
C ILE A 278 -9.28 -15.81 17.37
N SER A 279 -8.35 -15.91 18.32
CA SER A 279 -8.66 -16.34 19.70
C SER A 279 -9.61 -15.42 20.48
N ARG A 280 -9.91 -14.23 19.98
CA ARG A 280 -10.88 -13.28 20.60
C ARG A 280 -12.33 -13.63 20.24
N PHE A 281 -12.55 -14.49 19.27
CA PHE A 281 -13.88 -14.92 18.82
C PHE A 281 -14.33 -16.18 19.53
N ASP A 282 -15.65 -16.41 19.57
CA ASP A 282 -16.22 -17.66 20.07
C ASP A 282 -15.74 -18.84 19.21
N PRO A 283 -15.56 -20.05 19.78
CA PRO A 283 -14.95 -21.20 19.09
C PRO A 283 -15.54 -21.52 17.72
N GLU A 284 -16.84 -21.42 17.56
CA GLU A 284 -17.53 -21.69 16.29
C GLU A 284 -17.18 -20.69 15.19
N PHE A 285 -16.90 -19.42 15.53
CA PHE A 285 -16.46 -18.41 14.59
C PHE A 285 -14.96 -18.53 14.29
N GLN A 286 -14.15 -18.98 15.26
CA GLN A 286 -12.72 -19.20 15.06
C GLN A 286 -12.45 -20.17 13.90
N GLN A 287 -13.18 -21.27 13.81
CA GLN A 287 -13.03 -22.23 12.74
C GLN A 287 -13.46 -21.66 11.38
N ARG A 288 -14.57 -20.89 11.36
CA ARG A 288 -15.06 -20.25 10.13
C ARG A 288 -14.04 -19.27 9.57
N LEU A 289 -13.46 -18.41 10.42
CA LEU A 289 -12.42 -17.46 10.03
C LEU A 289 -11.17 -18.16 9.52
N ARG A 290 -10.68 -19.23 10.20
CA ARG A 290 -9.52 -20.00 9.72
C ARG A 290 -9.76 -20.63 8.36
N ASN A 291 -10.96 -21.12 8.10
CA ASN A 291 -11.31 -21.77 6.84
C ASN A 291 -11.55 -20.79 5.68
N ASN A 292 -11.51 -19.49 5.95
CA ASN A 292 -11.79 -18.45 4.94
C ASN A 292 -10.79 -17.28 5.09
N ILE A 293 -9.50 -17.57 4.95
CA ILE A 293 -8.44 -16.57 4.97
C ILE A 293 -8.16 -16.07 3.55
N ILE A 294 -8.19 -14.76 3.36
CA ILE A 294 -7.76 -14.08 2.13
C ILE A 294 -6.38 -13.49 2.37
N LEU A 295 -5.43 -13.78 1.48
CA LEU A 295 -4.09 -13.21 1.49
C LEU A 295 -3.96 -12.20 0.36
N GLY A 296 -3.84 -10.91 0.72
CA GLY A 296 -3.75 -9.76 -0.17
C GLY A 296 -2.44 -9.01 -0.06
N GLY A 297 -2.35 -7.90 -0.80
CA GLY A 297 -1.17 -7.06 -0.88
C GLY A 297 -0.01 -7.66 -1.67
N GLY A 298 1.00 -6.84 -1.96
CA GLY A 298 2.18 -7.26 -2.74
C GLY A 298 2.96 -8.41 -2.11
N GLY A 299 3.04 -8.46 -0.78
CA GLY A 299 3.73 -9.52 -0.05
C GLY A 299 3.04 -10.89 -0.15
N SER A 300 1.75 -10.93 -0.51
CA SER A 300 1.04 -12.19 -0.78
C SER A 300 1.64 -12.99 -1.94
N GLN A 301 2.45 -12.35 -2.78
CA GLN A 301 3.08 -12.96 -3.95
C GLN A 301 4.33 -13.79 -3.59
N LEU A 302 4.82 -13.74 -2.36
CA LEU A 302 5.89 -14.63 -1.91
C LEU A 302 5.47 -16.08 -2.10
N LYS A 303 6.23 -16.81 -2.91
CA LYS A 303 5.89 -18.20 -3.28
C LYS A 303 5.84 -19.11 -2.05
N GLY A 304 4.75 -19.85 -1.89
CA GLY A 304 4.54 -20.81 -0.81
C GLY A 304 4.10 -20.20 0.53
N LEU A 305 3.88 -18.88 0.60
CA LEU A 305 3.46 -18.20 1.84
C LEU A 305 2.09 -18.69 2.32
N ASP A 306 1.13 -18.85 1.40
CA ASP A 306 -0.19 -19.42 1.67
C ASP A 306 -0.10 -20.77 2.38
N ARG A 307 0.71 -21.68 1.85
CA ARG A 307 0.90 -23.04 2.42
C ARG A 307 1.60 -23.01 3.77
N VAL A 308 2.57 -22.12 3.95
CA VAL A 308 3.28 -22.00 5.24
C VAL A 308 2.35 -21.45 6.31
N ILE A 309 1.47 -20.51 6.00
CA ILE A 309 0.44 -20.02 6.93
C ILE A 309 -0.53 -21.15 7.28
N GLU A 310 -1.02 -21.94 6.31
CA GLU A 310 -1.89 -23.10 6.54
C GLU A 310 -1.21 -24.14 7.45
N GLN A 311 0.05 -24.48 7.16
CA GLN A 311 0.83 -25.42 7.97
C GLN A 311 1.06 -24.93 9.41
N SER A 312 1.34 -23.63 9.57
CA SER A 312 1.53 -23.00 10.89
C SER A 312 0.26 -22.94 11.73
N LEU A 313 -0.91 -23.05 11.09
CA LEU A 313 -2.21 -23.06 11.76
C LEU A 313 -2.79 -24.50 11.90
N ALA A 314 -2.07 -25.53 11.45
CA ALA A 314 -2.56 -26.91 11.47
C ALA A 314 -2.90 -27.39 12.89
N GLU A 315 -2.04 -27.10 13.88
CA GLU A 315 -2.25 -27.46 15.29
C GLU A 315 -3.46 -26.74 15.95
N TYR A 316 -3.95 -25.66 15.33
CA TYR A 316 -5.11 -24.87 15.80
C TYR A 316 -6.42 -25.29 15.12
N GLY A 317 -6.45 -26.47 14.48
CA GLY A 317 -7.62 -26.98 13.77
C GLY A 317 -7.58 -26.73 12.26
N GLY A 318 -6.43 -26.34 11.71
CA GLY A 318 -6.21 -26.10 10.30
C GLY A 318 -6.68 -24.71 9.82
N ALA A 319 -6.33 -24.41 8.60
CA ALA A 319 -6.71 -23.17 7.92
C ALA A 319 -6.81 -23.38 6.41
N LYS A 320 -7.56 -22.51 5.73
CA LYS A 320 -7.60 -22.43 4.26
C LYS A 320 -7.29 -20.99 3.84
N VAL A 321 -6.20 -20.85 3.09
CA VAL A 321 -5.71 -19.55 2.62
C VAL A 321 -5.90 -19.44 1.12
N THR A 322 -6.55 -18.37 0.68
CA THR A 322 -6.76 -18.04 -0.74
C THR A 322 -6.03 -16.75 -1.05
N ARG A 323 -5.12 -16.77 -2.01
CA ARG A 323 -4.45 -15.54 -2.48
C ARG A 323 -5.34 -14.79 -3.44
N VAL A 324 -5.32 -13.46 -3.38
CA VAL A 324 -5.92 -12.62 -4.41
C VAL A 324 -5.20 -12.83 -5.75
N SER A 325 -5.96 -12.87 -6.84
CA SER A 325 -5.41 -13.10 -8.18
C SER A 325 -4.60 -11.90 -8.70
N ASP A 326 -5.03 -10.69 -8.38
CA ASP A 326 -4.39 -9.44 -8.80
C ASP A 326 -4.09 -8.58 -7.57
N ALA A 327 -2.99 -8.91 -6.89
CA ALA A 327 -2.58 -8.26 -5.65
C ALA A 327 -2.28 -6.76 -5.82
N THR A 328 -1.96 -6.32 -7.02
CA THR A 328 -1.65 -4.92 -7.32
C THR A 328 -2.89 -4.04 -7.27
N TYR A 329 -4.03 -4.55 -7.75
CA TYR A 329 -5.24 -3.75 -7.89
C TYR A 329 -6.39 -4.18 -6.98
N ALA A 330 -6.24 -5.25 -6.19
CA ALA A 330 -7.32 -5.79 -5.36
C ALA A 330 -7.93 -4.74 -4.42
N GLY A 331 -7.09 -3.95 -3.74
CA GLY A 331 -7.50 -2.85 -2.87
C GLY A 331 -8.24 -1.74 -3.64
N ALA A 332 -7.63 -1.24 -4.72
CA ALA A 332 -8.20 -0.16 -5.53
C ALA A 332 -9.51 -0.56 -6.22
N VAL A 333 -9.58 -1.77 -6.78
CA VAL A 333 -10.81 -2.29 -7.43
C VAL A 333 -11.91 -2.52 -6.39
N GLY A 334 -11.57 -3.01 -5.20
CA GLY A 334 -12.52 -3.14 -4.10
C GLY A 334 -13.04 -1.79 -3.61
N ALA A 335 -12.16 -0.81 -3.47
CA ALA A 335 -12.52 0.57 -3.14
C ALA A 335 -13.42 1.21 -4.23
N LEU A 336 -13.12 0.98 -5.51
CA LEU A 336 -13.97 1.42 -6.63
C LEU A 336 -15.36 0.81 -6.56
N LYS A 337 -15.43 -0.50 -6.33
CA LYS A 337 -16.72 -1.20 -6.20
C LYS A 337 -17.53 -0.66 -5.02
N LEU A 338 -16.88 -0.38 -3.90
CA LEU A 338 -17.52 0.26 -2.75
C LEU A 338 -18.02 1.66 -3.11
N ALA A 339 -17.22 2.46 -3.82
CA ALA A 339 -17.61 3.79 -4.29
C ALA A 339 -18.85 3.75 -5.17
N MET A 340 -18.90 2.83 -6.13
CA MET A 340 -20.05 2.67 -7.04
C MET A 340 -21.31 2.19 -6.35
N ASN A 341 -21.20 1.43 -5.25
CA ASN A 341 -22.32 0.87 -4.49
C ASN A 341 -22.79 1.77 -3.35
N MET A 342 -22.05 2.84 -3.03
CA MET A 342 -22.46 3.77 -1.97
C MET A 342 -23.73 4.52 -2.40
N PRO A 343 -24.77 4.57 -1.55
CA PRO A 343 -26.00 5.26 -1.88
C PRO A 343 -25.77 6.77 -2.04
N PRO A 344 -26.57 7.46 -2.92
CA PRO A 344 -26.40 8.91 -3.18
C PRO A 344 -26.39 9.78 -1.92
N GLN A 345 -27.18 9.41 -0.90
CA GLN A 345 -27.23 10.13 0.38
C GLN A 345 -25.88 10.10 1.11
N GLY A 346 -25.13 9.00 1.01
CA GLY A 346 -23.77 8.89 1.56
C GLY A 346 -22.83 9.91 0.91
N TRP A 347 -22.87 10.01 -0.40
CA TRP A 347 -22.04 10.99 -1.13
C TRP A 347 -22.42 12.44 -0.81
N THR A 348 -23.72 12.73 -0.71
CA THR A 348 -24.20 14.07 -0.32
C THR A 348 -23.72 14.46 1.08
N ALA A 349 -23.73 13.53 2.03
CA ALA A 349 -23.23 13.77 3.39
C ALA A 349 -21.70 14.02 3.42
N LEU A 350 -20.94 13.37 2.54
CA LEU A 350 -19.49 13.57 2.42
C LEU A 350 -19.14 14.89 1.70
N ALA A 351 -19.86 15.25 0.65
CA ALA A 351 -19.66 16.47 -0.11
C ALA A 351 -19.96 17.75 0.71
N GLY A 352 -20.87 17.68 1.68
CA GLY A 352 -21.23 18.78 2.57
C GLY A 352 -20.20 19.10 3.66
N ARG A 353 -19.11 18.36 3.78
CA ARG A 353 -18.03 18.67 4.74
C ARG A 353 -17.24 19.90 4.30
N PRO A 354 -16.79 20.78 5.24
CA PRO A 354 -15.95 21.93 4.90
C PRO A 354 -14.70 21.45 4.15
N LYS A 355 -14.49 22.00 2.94
CA LYS A 355 -13.24 21.73 2.20
C LYS A 355 -12.10 22.42 2.95
N ALA A 356 -11.04 21.68 3.25
CA ALA A 356 -9.82 22.28 3.79
C ALA A 356 -9.34 23.38 2.83
N THR A 357 -8.97 24.54 3.38
CA THR A 357 -8.47 25.66 2.57
C THR A 357 -7.25 25.21 1.76
N LYS A 358 -7.26 25.50 0.44
CA LYS A 358 -6.11 25.21 -0.42
C LYS A 358 -4.85 25.80 0.21
N PRO A 359 -3.79 25.02 0.43
CA PRO A 359 -2.51 25.61 0.80
C PRO A 359 -2.09 26.56 -0.31
N VAL A 360 -1.68 27.76 0.09
CA VAL A 360 -1.08 28.77 -0.81
C VAL A 360 0.12 28.10 -1.47
N ALA A 361 0.18 28.15 -2.81
CA ALA A 361 1.33 27.69 -3.55
C ALA A 361 2.56 28.39 -2.97
N VAL A 362 3.48 27.63 -2.40
CA VAL A 362 4.79 28.17 -2.01
C VAL A 362 5.49 28.50 -3.32
N ALA A 363 5.58 29.78 -3.61
CA ALA A 363 6.42 30.26 -4.69
C ALA A 363 7.87 29.85 -4.36
N ALA A 364 8.49 29.13 -5.30
CA ALA A 364 9.87 28.68 -5.23
C ALA A 364 10.85 29.86 -5.37
#